data_2ccbaef7264ed1da7093abb8a694f870
#
_entry.id   2ccbaef7264ed1da7093abb8a694f870
#
_cell.length_a   1.000
_cell.length_b   1.000
_cell.length_c   1.000
_cell.angle_alpha   90.00
_cell.angle_beta   90.00
_cell.angle_gamma   90.00
#
_symmetry.space_group_name_H-M   'P 1'
#
loop_
_entity.id
_entity.type
_entity.pdbx_description
1 polymer ?
#
loop_
_entity_poly.entity_id
_entity_poly.type
_entity_poly.pdbx_seq_one_letter_code
_entity_poly.pdbx_strand_id
1 'polypeptide(L)'
;VSYKGFDFSMDFTYQLGGKIYDSSYASLMSISRGYSFHADLLDAWTPSNTSSDIPRIQYGDSYAAYTSDRFLVSGSYLSLQDVTLGYTLPRALCSKIGINKVRVYATGSNLWLWSKRQGLDPRQSITGATSNAYYSPIRTISGGITVTF
;
A
#
# COMPACT_ATOMS: atom_id res chain seq x y z
N VAL A 1 -0.58 -5.74 -24.24
CA VAL A 1 0.04 -5.45 -25.54
C VAL A 1 0.93 -6.63 -25.92
N SER A 2 0.91 -7.05 -27.18
CA SER A 2 1.82 -8.10 -27.67
C SER A 2 2.47 -7.68 -28.98
N TYR A 3 3.78 -7.98 -29.12
CA TYR A 3 4.55 -7.63 -30.31
C TYR A 3 5.75 -8.59 -30.49
N LYS A 4 5.88 -9.23 -31.64
CA LYS A 4 7.01 -10.10 -32.02
C LYS A 4 7.38 -11.16 -30.93
N GLY A 5 6.39 -11.77 -30.31
CA GLY A 5 6.61 -12.77 -29.26
C GLY A 5 6.70 -12.21 -27.85
N PHE A 6 6.89 -10.91 -27.67
CA PHE A 6 6.75 -10.26 -26.36
C PHE A 6 5.28 -10.02 -26.04
N ASP A 7 4.89 -10.26 -24.81
CA ASP A 7 3.62 -9.86 -24.23
C ASP A 7 3.87 -9.08 -22.93
N PHE A 8 3.12 -8.01 -22.80
CA PHE A 8 3.18 -7.11 -21.64
C PHE A 8 1.78 -6.75 -21.20
N SER A 9 1.51 -6.90 -19.92
CA SER A 9 0.29 -6.43 -19.26
C SER A 9 0.62 -5.70 -17.98
N MET A 10 -0.21 -4.73 -17.62
CA MET A 10 -0.19 -4.06 -16.33
C MET A 10 -1.62 -3.76 -15.90
N ASP A 11 -1.88 -3.95 -14.61
CA ASP A 11 -3.17 -3.72 -14.01
C ASP A 11 -3.04 -2.69 -12.89
N PHE A 12 -3.89 -1.67 -12.97
CA PHE A 12 -3.98 -0.63 -11.96
C PHE A 12 -5.31 -0.74 -11.23
N THR A 13 -5.26 -0.56 -9.91
CA THR A 13 -6.45 -0.36 -9.09
C THR A 13 -6.40 1.03 -8.46
N TYR A 14 -7.54 1.68 -8.39
CA TYR A 14 -7.63 3.00 -7.79
C TYR A 14 -8.95 3.19 -7.03
N GLN A 15 -8.92 4.10 -6.09
CA GLN A 15 -10.10 4.61 -5.41
C GLN A 15 -9.99 6.14 -5.35
N LEU A 16 -11.09 6.82 -5.64
CA LEU A 16 -11.18 8.26 -5.54
C LEU A 16 -12.21 8.62 -4.46
N GLY A 17 -11.79 9.48 -3.54
CA GLY A 17 -12.63 9.91 -2.43
C GLY A 17 -12.66 8.90 -1.27
N GLY A 18 -13.65 9.11 -0.38
CA GLY A 18 -13.74 8.39 0.88
C GLY A 18 -12.78 8.90 1.94
N LYS A 19 -13.11 8.59 3.19
CA LYS A 19 -12.26 8.86 4.35
C LYS A 19 -12.05 7.58 5.14
N ILE A 20 -10.86 7.40 5.67
CA ILE A 20 -10.47 6.26 6.49
C ILE A 20 -10.05 6.79 7.85
N TYR A 21 -10.56 6.18 8.92
CA TYR A 21 -10.15 6.49 10.26
C TYR A 21 -8.83 5.77 10.59
N ASP A 22 -7.77 6.53 10.86
CA ASP A 22 -6.46 6.00 11.21
C ASP A 22 -6.39 5.69 12.71
N SER A 23 -6.87 4.52 13.09
CA SER A 23 -6.87 4.07 14.47
C SER A 23 -5.47 3.86 15.06
N SER A 24 -4.50 3.51 14.22
CA SER A 24 -3.10 3.34 14.64
C SER A 24 -2.48 4.68 15.03
N TYR A 25 -2.70 5.70 14.21
CA TYR A 25 -2.25 7.05 14.53
C TYR A 25 -2.96 7.62 15.75
N ALA A 26 -4.27 7.46 15.85
CA ALA A 26 -5.04 7.88 17.01
C ALA A 26 -4.51 7.24 18.30
N SER A 27 -4.19 5.95 18.27
CA SER A 27 -3.60 5.23 19.40
C SER A 27 -2.22 5.77 19.79
N LEU A 28 -1.36 6.08 18.81
CA LEU A 28 -0.01 6.63 19.04
C LEU A 28 -0.03 8.10 19.52
N MET A 29 -1.15 8.79 19.29
CA MET A 29 -1.37 10.15 19.80
C MET A 29 -1.97 10.17 21.22
N SER A 30 -2.32 9.00 21.77
CA SER A 30 -2.81 8.84 23.15
C SER A 30 -1.65 8.74 24.12
N ILE A 31 -1.65 9.61 25.15
CA ILE A 31 -0.56 9.69 26.12
C ILE A 31 -0.82 8.69 27.25
N SER A 32 -0.09 7.59 27.25
CA SER A 32 -0.14 6.57 28.31
C SER A 32 1.29 6.15 28.70
N ARG A 33 1.50 5.87 29.99
CA ARG A 33 2.81 5.41 30.48
C ARG A 33 3.20 4.07 29.85
N GLY A 34 4.46 3.92 29.48
CA GLY A 34 5.04 2.66 29.03
C GLY A 34 4.80 2.34 27.57
N TYR A 35 4.26 3.27 26.80
CA TYR A 35 4.03 3.13 25.36
C TYR A 35 4.90 4.08 24.53
N SER A 36 5.16 3.72 23.29
CA SER A 36 5.77 4.63 22.31
C SER A 36 4.70 5.56 21.75
N PHE A 37 5.10 6.79 21.42
CA PHE A 37 4.24 7.81 20.89
C PHE A 37 4.63 8.18 19.47
N HIS A 38 3.72 8.81 18.74
CA HIS A 38 4.03 9.36 17.43
C HIS A 38 4.92 10.59 17.56
N ALA A 39 5.87 10.76 16.62
CA ALA A 39 6.80 11.90 16.63
C ALA A 39 6.08 13.26 16.52
N ASP A 40 4.91 13.31 15.89
CA ASP A 40 4.10 14.52 15.78
C ASP A 40 3.74 15.13 17.15
N LEU A 41 3.72 14.34 18.23
CA LEU A 41 3.49 14.86 19.58
C LEU A 41 4.59 15.84 20.03
N LEU A 42 5.76 15.81 19.40
CA LEU A 42 6.82 16.80 19.67
C LEU A 42 6.41 18.20 19.19
N ASP A 43 5.51 18.28 18.22
CA ASP A 43 4.96 19.53 17.70
C ASP A 43 3.63 19.94 18.36
N ALA A 44 3.31 19.35 19.50
CA ALA A 44 2.10 19.69 20.23
C ALA A 44 2.06 21.16 20.64
N TRP A 45 0.85 21.68 20.81
CA TRP A 45 0.63 23.06 21.26
C TRP A 45 1.35 23.36 22.57
N THR A 46 2.10 24.44 22.59
CA THR A 46 2.74 25.03 23.78
C THR A 46 2.60 26.57 23.73
N PRO A 47 2.83 27.31 24.83
CA PRO A 47 2.86 28.76 24.78
C PRO A 47 3.88 29.33 23.79
N SER A 48 4.90 28.57 23.41
CA SER A 48 5.91 28.94 22.40
C SER A 48 5.58 28.39 21.00
N ASN A 49 4.64 27.45 20.86
CA ASN A 49 4.16 26.89 19.61
C ASN A 49 2.63 26.95 19.56
N THR A 50 2.08 28.15 19.38
CA THR A 50 0.64 28.39 19.41
C THR A 50 -0.07 28.07 18.10
N SER A 51 0.68 27.84 17.01
CA SER A 51 0.15 27.52 15.69
C SER A 51 -0.06 26.02 15.45
N SER A 52 0.26 25.16 16.42
CA SER A 52 0.09 23.72 16.27
C SER A 52 -1.37 23.32 16.27
N ASP A 53 -1.74 22.43 15.34
CA ASP A 53 -3.06 21.77 15.28
C ASP A 53 -3.16 20.59 16.26
N ILE A 54 -2.05 20.22 16.92
CA ILE A 54 -2.01 19.14 17.89
C ILE A 54 -2.25 19.71 19.29
N PRO A 55 -3.24 19.22 20.04
CA PRO A 55 -3.52 19.69 21.39
C PRO A 55 -2.33 19.56 22.31
N ARG A 56 -2.29 20.40 23.36
CA ARG A 56 -1.26 20.31 24.39
C ARG A 56 -1.16 18.92 24.99
N ILE A 57 0.06 18.52 25.33
CA ILE A 57 0.31 17.29 26.05
C ILE A 57 0.02 17.51 27.53
N GLN A 58 -0.88 16.69 28.08
CA GLN A 58 -1.17 16.68 29.51
C GLN A 58 -1.31 15.24 29.99
N TYR A 59 -0.54 14.87 31.00
CA TYR A 59 -0.62 13.53 31.58
C TYR A 59 -2.00 13.28 32.18
N GLY A 60 -2.59 12.11 31.86
CA GLY A 60 -3.94 11.75 32.34
C GLY A 60 -5.09 12.37 31.54
N ASP A 61 -4.77 13.17 30.50
CA ASP A 61 -5.78 13.74 29.62
C ASP A 61 -6.01 12.82 28.42
N SER A 62 -7.23 12.26 28.30
CA SER A 62 -7.63 11.41 27.18
C SER A 62 -8.26 12.20 26.02
N TYR A 63 -8.54 13.49 26.16
CA TYR A 63 -9.24 14.28 25.16
C TYR A 63 -8.48 14.38 23.83
N ALA A 64 -7.15 14.40 23.89
CA ALA A 64 -6.31 14.43 22.69
C ALA A 64 -6.45 13.17 21.80
N ALA A 65 -6.90 12.06 22.39
CA ALA A 65 -7.05 10.76 21.72
C ALA A 65 -8.50 10.40 21.42
N TYR A 66 -9.48 11.23 21.74
CA TYR A 66 -10.88 10.96 21.43
C TYR A 66 -11.10 10.85 19.92
N THR A 67 -12.05 9.97 19.57
CA THR A 67 -12.50 9.83 18.18
C THR A 67 -12.91 11.18 17.62
N SER A 68 -12.19 11.64 16.63
CA SER A 68 -12.39 12.94 16.01
C SER A 68 -12.03 12.88 14.52
N ASP A 69 -12.44 13.87 13.77
CA ASP A 69 -12.13 14.04 12.35
C ASP A 69 -10.63 14.28 12.08
N ARG A 70 -9.86 14.68 13.09
CA ARG A 70 -8.40 14.83 13.03
C ARG A 70 -7.70 13.54 12.56
N PHE A 71 -8.27 12.39 12.87
CA PHE A 71 -7.74 11.08 12.49
C PHE A 71 -8.33 10.53 11.19
N LEU A 72 -9.15 11.34 10.50
CA LEU A 72 -9.69 10.98 9.20
C LEU A 72 -8.71 11.35 8.10
N VAL A 73 -8.20 10.34 7.40
CA VAL A 73 -7.31 10.49 6.25
C VAL A 73 -8.06 10.17 4.96
N SER A 74 -7.56 10.69 3.84
CA SER A 74 -8.13 10.39 2.53
C SER A 74 -7.95 8.90 2.19
N GLY A 75 -9.04 8.25 1.77
CA GLY A 75 -9.03 6.88 1.26
C GLY A 75 -8.61 6.76 -0.20
N SER A 76 -8.27 7.88 -0.86
CA SER A 76 -7.83 7.85 -2.26
C SER A 76 -6.49 7.19 -2.42
N TYR A 77 -6.40 6.29 -3.39
CA TYR A 77 -5.14 5.65 -3.75
C TYR A 77 -5.07 5.30 -5.23
N LEU A 78 -3.86 5.08 -5.72
CA LEU A 78 -3.54 4.46 -7.00
C LEU A 78 -2.50 3.37 -6.74
N SER A 79 -2.77 2.17 -7.20
CA SER A 79 -1.89 1.01 -7.01
C SER A 79 -1.59 0.34 -8.33
N LEU A 80 -0.31 0.04 -8.58
CA LEU A 80 0.12 -0.87 -9.62
C LEU A 80 0.03 -2.29 -9.06
N GLN A 81 -1.08 -2.96 -9.41
CA GLN A 81 -1.44 -4.24 -8.83
C GLN A 81 -0.59 -5.35 -9.40
N ASP A 82 -0.59 -5.51 -10.73
CA ASP A 82 0.14 -6.56 -11.39
C ASP A 82 0.84 -6.04 -12.64
N VAL A 83 2.04 -6.56 -12.90
CA VAL A 83 2.79 -6.37 -14.15
C VAL A 83 3.27 -7.72 -14.59
N THR A 84 3.01 -8.08 -15.83
CA THR A 84 3.54 -9.31 -16.44
C THR A 84 4.28 -8.96 -17.71
N LEU A 85 5.49 -9.50 -17.84
CA LEU A 85 6.29 -9.46 -19.04
C LEU A 85 6.57 -10.89 -19.47
N GLY A 86 6.13 -11.26 -20.65
CA GLY A 86 6.35 -12.59 -21.25
C GLY A 86 7.06 -12.50 -22.57
N TYR A 87 7.75 -13.59 -22.91
CA TYR A 87 8.33 -13.79 -24.23
C TYR A 87 8.05 -15.21 -24.72
N THR A 88 7.43 -15.33 -25.86
CA THR A 88 7.20 -16.61 -26.56
C THR A 88 8.27 -16.80 -27.62
N LEU A 89 9.00 -17.90 -27.52
CA LEU A 89 10.04 -18.22 -28.47
C LEU A 89 9.48 -18.44 -29.88
N PRO A 90 10.22 -18.05 -30.93
CA PRO A 90 9.84 -18.32 -32.33
C PRO A 90 9.69 -19.82 -32.59
N ARG A 91 8.67 -20.21 -33.36
CA ARG A 91 8.40 -21.60 -33.72
C ARG A 91 9.59 -22.31 -34.36
N ALA A 92 10.40 -21.58 -35.15
CA ALA A 92 11.58 -22.14 -35.80
C ALA A 92 12.67 -22.63 -34.81
N LEU A 93 12.69 -22.10 -33.58
CA LEU A 93 13.57 -22.59 -32.52
C LEU A 93 12.96 -23.79 -31.80
N CYS A 94 11.67 -23.69 -31.47
CA CYS A 94 10.94 -24.77 -30.78
C CYS A 94 10.86 -26.06 -31.56
N SER A 95 10.60 -26.00 -32.86
CA SER A 95 10.46 -27.18 -33.74
C SER A 95 11.75 -27.98 -33.85
N LYS A 96 12.93 -27.37 -33.73
CA LYS A 96 14.20 -28.09 -33.76
C LYS A 96 14.39 -29.08 -32.60
N ILE A 97 13.68 -28.86 -31.51
CA ILE A 97 13.77 -29.65 -30.26
C ILE A 97 12.48 -30.43 -29.99
N GLY A 98 11.56 -30.52 -30.99
CA GLY A 98 10.30 -31.24 -30.88
C GLY A 98 9.26 -30.62 -29.94
N ILE A 99 9.36 -29.33 -29.66
CA ILE A 99 8.46 -28.58 -28.79
C ILE A 99 7.59 -27.66 -29.62
N ASN A 100 6.29 -27.58 -29.30
CA ASN A 100 5.34 -26.75 -30.04
C ASN A 100 5.50 -25.24 -29.63
N LYS A 101 5.65 -24.96 -28.33
CA LYS A 101 5.69 -23.60 -27.85
C LYS A 101 6.46 -23.54 -26.51
N VAL A 102 7.31 -22.54 -26.36
CA VAL A 102 7.94 -22.17 -25.09
C VAL A 102 7.64 -20.70 -24.82
N ARG A 103 7.14 -20.40 -23.62
CA ARG A 103 6.95 -19.03 -23.12
C ARG A 103 7.62 -18.88 -21.78
N VAL A 104 8.51 -17.88 -21.67
CA VAL A 104 9.14 -17.45 -20.43
C VAL A 104 8.44 -16.17 -19.98
N TYR A 105 8.15 -16.06 -18.70
CA TYR A 105 7.51 -14.85 -18.17
C TYR A 105 8.02 -14.49 -16.78
N ALA A 106 7.90 -13.21 -16.46
CA ALA A 106 8.09 -12.65 -15.14
C ALA A 106 6.85 -11.85 -14.75
N THR A 107 6.43 -11.99 -13.50
CA THR A 107 5.27 -11.30 -12.94
C THR A 107 5.65 -10.61 -11.65
N GLY A 108 5.22 -9.38 -11.50
CA GLY A 108 5.34 -8.64 -10.25
C GLY A 108 3.97 -8.23 -9.75
N SER A 109 3.68 -8.52 -8.48
CA SER A 109 2.40 -8.16 -7.84
C SER A 109 2.64 -7.16 -6.71
N ASN A 110 1.67 -6.24 -6.52
CA ASN A 110 1.72 -5.17 -5.51
C ASN A 110 2.99 -4.32 -5.59
N LEU A 111 3.39 -3.93 -6.81
CA LEU A 111 4.68 -3.30 -7.07
C LEU A 111 4.76 -1.89 -6.51
N TRP A 112 3.67 -1.16 -6.57
CA TRP A 112 3.66 0.24 -6.14
C TRP A 112 2.27 0.65 -5.65
N LEU A 113 2.27 1.49 -4.60
CA LEU A 113 1.09 2.11 -4.04
C LEU A 113 1.37 3.59 -3.81
N TRP A 114 0.51 4.43 -4.33
CA TRP A 114 0.43 5.83 -3.96
C TRP A 114 -0.85 6.07 -3.15
N SER A 115 -0.70 6.65 -1.97
CA SER A 115 -1.80 7.11 -1.13
C SER A 115 -1.41 8.44 -0.49
N LYS A 116 -2.37 9.17 0.00
CA LYS A 116 -2.13 10.50 0.59
C LYS A 116 -1.35 10.42 1.89
N ARG A 117 -1.40 9.28 2.59
CA ARG A 117 -0.64 9.05 3.81
C ARG A 117 0.35 7.90 3.61
N GLN A 118 1.62 8.17 3.90
CA GLN A 118 2.65 7.13 3.89
C GLN A 118 2.51 6.25 5.14
N GLY A 119 2.79 4.97 4.99
CA GLY A 119 2.70 3.99 6.08
C GLY A 119 1.31 3.44 6.35
N LEU A 120 0.28 3.99 5.70
CA LEU A 120 -1.09 3.48 5.76
C LEU A 120 -1.48 2.90 4.40
N ASP A 121 -1.84 1.61 4.38
CA ASP A 121 -2.42 0.99 3.18
C ASP A 121 -3.95 1.13 3.22
N PRO A 122 -4.55 1.98 2.38
CA PRO A 122 -5.99 2.20 2.38
C PRO A 122 -6.80 0.99 1.89
N ARG A 123 -6.16 0.00 1.28
CA ARG A 123 -6.80 -1.22 0.77
C ARG A 123 -7.14 -2.23 1.87
N GLN A 124 -6.69 -2.02 3.10
CA GLN A 124 -6.89 -2.96 4.21
C GLN A 124 -8.32 -3.04 4.70
N SER A 125 -9.15 -2.04 4.43
CA SER A 125 -10.51 -1.99 4.95
C SER A 125 -11.50 -1.41 3.96
N ILE A 126 -12.54 -2.17 3.68
CA ILE A 126 -13.69 -1.71 2.89
C ILE A 126 -14.59 -0.77 3.72
N THR A 127 -14.57 -0.91 5.05
CA THR A 127 -15.41 -0.12 5.97
C THR A 127 -14.77 1.19 6.43
N GLY A 128 -13.55 1.48 5.97
CA GLY A 128 -12.85 2.71 6.32
C GLY A 128 -12.17 2.71 7.69
N ALA A 129 -12.11 1.58 8.38
CA ALA A 129 -11.34 1.42 9.60
C ALA A 129 -9.99 0.76 9.31
N THR A 130 -8.92 1.28 9.88
CA THR A 130 -7.59 0.69 9.76
C THR A 130 -7.13 0.14 11.10
N SER A 131 -6.47 -1.00 11.06
CA SER A 131 -5.91 -1.66 12.23
C SER A 131 -4.46 -2.05 11.95
N ASN A 132 -3.61 -1.94 12.95
CA ASN A 132 -2.24 -2.45 12.93
C ASN A 132 -2.17 -3.99 12.99
N ALA A 133 -3.30 -4.66 13.16
CA ALA A 133 -3.40 -6.12 13.17
C ALA A 133 -3.36 -6.76 11.77
N TYR A 134 -3.42 -5.96 10.70
CA TYR A 134 -3.40 -6.46 9.32
C TYR A 134 -2.10 -6.05 8.63
N TYR A 135 -1.49 -7.02 7.96
CA TYR A 135 -0.34 -6.76 7.11
C TYR A 135 -0.79 -6.14 5.78
N SER A 136 -0.01 -5.17 5.31
CA SER A 136 -0.16 -4.68 3.94
C SER A 136 0.16 -5.78 2.93
N PRO A 137 -0.45 -5.77 1.74
CA PRO A 137 -0.10 -6.68 0.66
C PRO A 137 1.41 -6.65 0.37
N ILE A 138 2.01 -7.83 0.29
CA ILE A 138 3.45 -7.98 0.10
C ILE A 138 3.75 -7.79 -1.39
N ARG A 139 4.85 -7.10 -1.70
CA ARG A 139 5.41 -7.08 -3.05
C ARG A 139 5.98 -8.45 -3.36
N THR A 140 5.50 -9.06 -4.45
CA THR A 140 5.94 -10.38 -4.90
C THR A 140 6.49 -10.28 -6.31
N ILE A 141 7.63 -10.91 -6.56
CA ILE A 141 8.20 -11.09 -7.90
C ILE A 141 8.34 -12.56 -8.14
N SER A 142 7.79 -13.04 -9.23
CA SER A 142 7.85 -14.44 -9.63
C SER A 142 8.21 -14.56 -11.11
N GLY A 143 8.70 -15.73 -11.51
CA GLY A 143 8.98 -16.05 -12.89
C GLY A 143 8.64 -17.50 -13.19
N GLY A 144 8.34 -17.79 -14.44
CA GLY A 144 7.98 -19.11 -14.85
C GLY A 144 8.26 -19.38 -16.32
N ILE A 145 8.23 -20.68 -16.66
CA ILE A 145 8.37 -21.16 -18.03
C ILE A 145 7.18 -22.08 -18.32
N THR A 146 6.49 -21.82 -19.41
CA THR A 146 5.43 -22.68 -19.93
C THR A 146 5.93 -23.38 -21.19
N VAL A 147 5.86 -24.70 -21.20
CA VAL A 147 6.25 -25.54 -22.36
C VAL A 147 5.02 -26.30 -22.83
N THR A 148 4.77 -26.27 -24.14
CA THR A 148 3.69 -27.05 -24.80
C THR A 148 4.32 -27.97 -25.82
N PHE A 149 4.03 -29.25 -25.69
CA PHE A 149 4.49 -30.32 -26.56
C PHE A 149 3.47 -30.62 -27.67
#